data_e757dfdbacc1b588ee5c98450484d155
#
_entry.id   e757dfdbacc1b588ee5c98450484d155
#
_cell.length_a   1.000
_cell.length_b   1.000
_cell.length_c   1.000
_cell.angle_alpha   90.00
_cell.angle_beta   90.00
_cell.angle_gamma   90.00
#
_symmetry.space_group_name_H-M   'P 1'
#
loop_
_entity.id
_entity.type
_entity.pdbx_description
1 polymer ?
#
loop_
_entity_poly.entity_id
_entity_poly.type
_entity_poly.pdbx_seq_one_letter_code
_entity_poly.pdbx_strand_id
1 'polypeptide(L)' 'MIKMQRLYQYEDDEGTWFEERSPLTEEEMKEYGIVYKGHTWVEEEQEDEEK' A
#
# COMPACT_ATOMS: atom_id res chain seq x y z
N MET A 1 2.45 -20.93 4.93
CA MET A 1 2.69 -19.97 5.97
C MET A 1 2.03 -18.66 5.65
N ILE A 2 1.42 -18.06 6.64
CA ILE A 2 0.70 -16.83 6.42
C ILE A 2 1.51 -15.68 6.95
N LYS A 3 1.65 -14.65 6.18
CA LYS A 3 2.36 -13.48 6.57
C LYS A 3 1.44 -12.32 6.58
N MET A 4 1.61 -11.42 7.50
CA MET A 4 0.84 -10.19 7.51
C MET A 4 1.56 -9.15 6.70
N GLN A 5 0.83 -8.50 5.85
CA GLN A 5 1.39 -7.48 4.98
C GLN A 5 0.66 -6.17 5.24
N ARG A 6 1.40 -5.10 5.37
CA ARG A 6 0.80 -3.79 5.58
C ARG A 6 0.52 -3.17 4.22
N LEU A 7 -0.70 -2.70 4.06
CA LEU A 7 -1.07 -1.97 2.87
C LEU A 7 -1.31 -0.52 3.25
N TYR A 8 -0.68 0.38 2.54
CA TYR A 8 -0.80 1.80 2.81
C TYR A 8 -1.89 2.37 1.90
N GLN A 9 -2.79 3.12 2.48
CA GLN A 9 -3.95 3.63 1.76
C GLN A 9 -3.74 5.08 1.42
N TYR A 10 -4.00 5.42 0.17
CA TYR A 10 -3.79 6.77 -0.33
C TYR A 10 -4.99 7.21 -1.15
N GLU A 11 -5.11 8.51 -1.29
CA GLU A 11 -6.15 9.08 -2.12
C GLU A 11 -5.49 10.08 -3.05
N ASP A 12 -5.79 10.04 -4.35
CA ASP A 12 -5.16 10.94 -5.29
C ASP A 12 -5.99 12.23 -5.35
N ASP A 13 -5.57 13.18 -6.20
CA ASP A 13 -6.23 14.46 -6.21
C ASP A 13 -7.56 14.41 -6.93
N GLU A 14 -7.92 13.28 -7.51
CA GLU A 14 -9.22 13.12 -8.09
C GLU A 14 -10.17 12.40 -7.15
N GLY A 15 -9.72 12.05 -5.99
CA GLY A 15 -10.57 11.39 -5.01
C GLY A 15 -10.60 9.89 -5.10
N THR A 16 -9.68 9.31 -5.86
CA THR A 16 -9.65 7.87 -6.01
C THR A 16 -8.73 7.27 -4.96
N TRP A 17 -9.23 6.29 -4.24
CA TRP A 17 -8.43 5.61 -3.23
C TRP A 17 -7.70 4.44 -3.85
N PHE A 18 -6.48 4.22 -3.41
CA PHE A 18 -5.73 3.06 -3.87
C PHE A 18 -4.82 2.59 -2.74
N GLU A 19 -4.30 1.40 -2.87
CA GLU A 19 -3.46 0.81 -1.84
C GLU A 19 -2.13 0.42 -2.43
N GLU A 20 -1.08 0.58 -1.63
CA GLU A 20 0.26 0.24 -2.07
C GLU A 20 0.92 -0.62 -1.02
N ARG A 21 1.74 -1.55 -1.44
CA ARG A 21 2.45 -2.40 -0.50
C ARG A 21 3.63 -1.68 0.12
N SER A 22 4.13 -0.66 -0.53
CA SER A 22 5.24 0.12 -0.01
C SER A 22 4.81 1.56 0.14
N PRO A 23 5.30 2.24 1.15
CA PRO A 23 4.90 3.64 1.32
C PRO A 23 5.49 4.52 0.24
N LEU A 24 4.75 5.51 -0.16
CA LEU A 24 5.22 6.48 -1.12
C LEU A 24 6.05 7.53 -0.39
N THR A 25 7.02 8.09 -1.09
CA THR A 25 7.83 9.15 -0.48
C THR A 25 7.03 10.43 -0.48
N GLU A 26 7.46 11.35 0.35
CA GLU A 26 6.79 12.63 0.42
C GLU A 26 6.87 13.35 -0.89
N GLU A 27 7.97 13.20 -1.58
CA GLU A 27 8.11 13.83 -2.85
C GLU A 27 7.13 13.29 -3.86
N GLU A 28 6.94 12.00 -3.89
CA GLU A 28 5.99 11.39 -4.80
C GLU A 28 4.57 11.84 -4.50
N MET A 29 4.22 11.88 -3.23
CA MET A 29 2.89 12.29 -2.85
C MET A 29 2.64 13.74 -3.25
N LYS A 30 3.65 14.58 -3.06
CA LYS A 30 3.50 15.97 -3.40
C LYS A 30 3.38 16.17 -4.89
N GLU A 31 4.18 15.44 -5.63
CA GLU A 31 4.19 15.60 -7.06
C GLU A 31 2.88 15.19 -7.70
N TYR A 32 2.25 14.16 -7.21
CA TYR A 32 1.02 13.65 -7.80
C TYR A 32 -0.24 14.05 -7.04
N GLY A 33 -0.10 14.84 -6.00
CA GLY A 33 -1.25 15.29 -5.22
C GLY A 33 -1.88 14.19 -4.42
N ILE A 34 -1.06 13.25 -3.93
CA ILE A 34 -1.56 12.10 -3.20
C ILE A 34 -1.51 12.35 -1.71
N VAL A 35 -2.53 11.91 -1.01
CA VAL A 35 -2.63 12.10 0.42
C VAL A 35 -2.67 10.75 1.09
N TYR A 36 -1.90 10.60 2.16
CA TYR A 36 -1.86 9.36 2.92
C TYR A 36 -3.08 9.31 3.82
N LYS A 37 -3.83 8.22 3.73
CA LYS A 37 -5.05 8.07 4.51
C LYS A 37 -4.91 7.10 5.67
N GLY A 38 -3.95 6.23 5.63
CA GLY A 38 -3.78 5.25 6.70
C GLY A 38 -3.24 3.96 6.18
N HIS A 39 -3.38 2.92 6.96
CA HIS A 39 -2.89 1.62 6.52
C HIS A 39 -3.78 0.54 7.09
N THR A 40 -3.68 -0.65 6.52
CA THR A 40 -4.40 -1.78 7.01
C THR A 40 -3.50 -2.99 6.88
N TRP A 41 -3.83 -4.07 7.60
CA TRP A 41 -3.07 -5.30 7.53
C TRP A 41 -3.88 -6.34 6.78
N VAL A 42 -3.21 -7.08 5.91
CA VAL A 42 -3.88 -8.15 5.18
C VAL A 42 -3.05 -9.40 5.34
N GLU A 43 -3.68 -10.54 5.24
CA GLU A 43 -2.99 -11.79 5.30
C GLU A 43 -2.59 -12.19 3.90
N GLU A 44 -1.32 -12.57 3.74
CA GLU A 44 -0.86 -12.95 2.46
C GLU A 44 -0.29 -14.32 2.56
N GLU A 45 -0.83 -15.27 1.82
CA GLU A 45 -0.33 -16.60 1.89
C GLU A 45 0.88 -16.73 1.07
N GLN A 46 1.99 -17.18 1.69
CA GLN A 46 3.19 -17.32 1.00
C GLN A 46 3.28 -18.70 0.47
N GLU A 47 3.35 -18.93 -0.80
CA GLU A 47 3.50 -20.18 -1.30
C GLU A 47 4.82 -20.65 -1.22
N ASP A 48 5.09 -21.77 -0.68
CA ASP A 48 6.35 -22.28 -0.56
C ASP A 48 6.70 -22.89 -1.79
N GLU A 49 7.33 -22.42 -2.60
CA GLU A 49 7.69 -22.91 -3.75
C GLU A 49 8.57 -23.86 -3.61
N GLU A 50 8.69 -24.76 -3.47
CA GLU A 50 9.51 -25.66 -3.28
C GLU A 50 10.17 -26.03 -4.22
N LYS A 51 10.81 -25.98 -4.46
CA LYS A 51 11.36 -26.27 -5.38
C LYS A 51 12.20 -26.58 -5.34
#